data_b6b26d8e8927fde0c01aa0817688fa3f
#
_entry.id   b6b26d8e8927fde0c01aa0817688fa3f
#
_cell.length_a   1.000
_cell.length_b   1.000
_cell.length_c   1.000
_cell.angle_alpha   90.00
_cell.angle_beta   90.00
_cell.angle_gamma   90.00
#
_symmetry.space_group_name_H-M   'P 1'
#
loop_
_entity.id
_entity.type
_entity.pdbx_description
1 polymer ?
#
loop_
_entity_poly.entity_id
_entity_poly.type
_entity_poly.pdbx_seq_one_letter_code
_entity_poly.pdbx_strand_id
1 'polypeptide(L)'
;MTAGGVALLLAAGAHDIATRLVSNRLSLALALCGAGLRWWEGALWIGLLAALAVFLTAAFCWRRGWLGGGDVKLLGAAALFVAPARIPALLLATSLAGGALALLYLALAALPAPTPPRGPKAKLIPRILRAERWRIRRHGPLPYASAIAAGAVFTLFR
;
A
#
# COMPACT_ATOMS: atom_id res chain seq x y z
N MET A 1 -5.09 -19.63 3.75
CA MET A 1 -4.65 -18.41 4.47
C MET A 1 -4.11 -17.32 3.52
N THR A 2 -3.44 -17.65 2.43
CA THR A 2 -2.90 -16.67 1.46
C THR A 2 -3.98 -15.83 0.77
N ALA A 3 -5.12 -16.43 0.37
CA ALA A 3 -6.21 -15.70 -0.29
C ALA A 3 -6.80 -14.59 0.58
N GLY A 4 -6.99 -14.83 1.87
CA GLY A 4 -7.47 -13.81 2.82
C GLY A 4 -6.51 -12.63 2.97
N GLY A 5 -5.20 -12.91 3.06
CA GLY A 5 -4.17 -11.87 3.13
C GLY A 5 -4.08 -11.04 1.84
N VAL A 6 -4.20 -11.68 0.68
CA VAL A 6 -4.27 -10.97 -0.61
C VAL A 6 -5.50 -10.07 -0.67
N ALA A 7 -6.66 -10.55 -0.24
CA ALA A 7 -7.87 -9.73 -0.18
C ALA A 7 -7.71 -8.52 0.75
N LEU A 8 -7.08 -8.69 1.91
CA LEU A 8 -6.78 -7.57 2.83
C LEU A 8 -5.80 -6.56 2.23
N LEU A 9 -4.76 -7.01 1.52
CA LEU A 9 -3.83 -6.13 0.81
C LEU A 9 -4.54 -5.32 -0.27
N LEU A 10 -5.36 -5.98 -1.10
CA LEU A 10 -6.12 -5.31 -2.15
C LEU A 10 -7.15 -4.32 -1.55
N ALA A 11 -7.81 -4.70 -0.46
CA ALA A 11 -8.73 -3.82 0.25
C ALA A 11 -8.01 -2.59 0.83
N ALA A 12 -6.80 -2.77 1.40
CA ALA A 12 -5.99 -1.66 1.92
C ALA A 12 -5.56 -0.70 0.79
N GLY A 13 -5.10 -1.23 -0.35
CA GLY A 13 -4.74 -0.43 -1.52
C GLY A 13 -5.93 0.33 -2.11
N ALA A 14 -7.08 -0.33 -2.26
CA ALA A 14 -8.30 0.30 -2.76
C ALA A 14 -8.83 1.38 -1.80
N HIS A 15 -8.78 1.13 -0.50
CA HIS A 15 -9.16 2.10 0.53
C HIS A 15 -8.26 3.33 0.51
N ASP A 16 -6.95 3.14 0.32
CA ASP A 16 -5.98 4.23 0.23
C ASP A 16 -6.24 5.12 -1.00
N ILE A 17 -6.50 4.52 -2.17
CA ILE A 17 -6.87 5.28 -3.37
C ILE A 17 -8.13 6.12 -3.11
N ALA A 18 -9.13 5.57 -2.43
CA ALA A 18 -10.40 6.27 -2.19
C ALA A 18 -10.27 7.38 -1.14
N THR A 19 -9.60 7.11 -0.02
CA THR A 19 -9.64 7.94 1.20
C THR A 19 -8.32 8.59 1.57
N ARG A 20 -7.18 8.08 1.05
CA ARG A 20 -5.81 8.45 1.46
C ARG A 20 -5.53 8.17 2.94
N LEU A 21 -6.26 7.22 3.50
CA LEU A 21 -6.11 6.79 4.88
C LEU A 21 -5.93 5.27 4.92
N VAL A 22 -4.86 4.82 5.54
CA VAL A 22 -4.68 3.40 5.83
C VAL A 22 -5.36 3.09 7.15
N SER A 23 -6.40 2.26 7.11
CA SER A 23 -7.13 1.84 8.31
C SER A 23 -6.24 0.99 9.21
N ASN A 24 -6.13 1.36 10.48
CA ASN A 24 -5.41 0.57 11.48
C ASN A 24 -5.96 -0.86 11.60
N ARG A 25 -7.28 -1.02 11.39
CA ARG A 25 -7.94 -2.34 11.43
C ARG A 25 -7.45 -3.25 10.31
N LEU A 26 -7.27 -2.71 9.09
CA LEU A 26 -6.75 -3.48 7.95
C LEU A 26 -5.29 -3.90 8.16
N SER A 27 -4.44 -2.96 8.61
CA SER A 27 -3.04 -3.27 8.92
C SER A 27 -2.92 -4.30 10.05
N LEU A 28 -3.74 -4.20 11.09
CA LEU A 28 -3.77 -5.16 12.19
C LEU A 28 -4.26 -6.54 11.72
N ALA A 29 -5.34 -6.59 10.95
CA ALA A 29 -5.85 -7.85 10.39
C ALA A 29 -4.81 -8.54 9.51
N LEU A 30 -4.10 -7.78 8.66
CA LEU A 30 -3.02 -8.32 7.84
C LEU A 30 -1.85 -8.83 8.70
N ALA A 31 -1.47 -8.10 9.75
CA ALA A 31 -0.41 -8.53 10.66
C ALA A 31 -0.79 -9.82 11.41
N LEU A 32 -2.04 -9.94 11.87
CA LEU A 32 -2.54 -11.16 12.53
C LEU A 32 -2.57 -12.35 11.56
N CYS A 33 -3.02 -12.14 10.32
CA CYS A 33 -2.95 -13.16 9.28
C CYS A 33 -1.50 -13.59 8.99
N GLY A 34 -0.58 -12.62 8.91
CA GLY A 34 0.85 -12.89 8.73
C GLY A 34 1.45 -13.67 9.90
N ALA A 35 1.15 -13.26 11.14
CA ALA A 35 1.60 -13.95 12.34
C ALA A 35 1.08 -15.39 12.40
N GLY A 36 -0.21 -15.61 12.11
CA GLY A 36 -0.80 -16.94 12.05
C GLY A 36 -0.16 -17.84 10.97
N LEU A 37 0.16 -17.27 9.81
CA LEU A 37 0.86 -18.00 8.74
C LEU A 37 2.28 -18.38 9.17
N ARG A 38 3.03 -17.45 9.76
CA ARG A 38 4.40 -17.70 10.28
C ARG A 38 4.40 -18.70 11.43
N TRP A 39 3.38 -18.65 12.30
CA TRP A 39 3.18 -19.65 13.36
C TRP A 39 3.01 -21.05 12.78
N TRP A 40 2.12 -21.18 11.81
CA TRP A 40 1.87 -22.46 11.14
C TRP A 40 3.12 -23.02 10.44
N GLU A 41 3.97 -22.17 9.90
CA GLU A 41 5.23 -22.55 9.25
C GLU A 41 6.39 -22.77 10.23
N GLY A 42 6.18 -22.60 11.55
CA GLY A 42 7.24 -22.71 12.57
C GLY A 42 8.28 -21.57 12.49
N ALA A 43 7.99 -20.50 11.76
CA ALA A 43 8.91 -19.40 11.47
C ALA A 43 8.49 -18.07 12.13
N LEU A 44 7.68 -18.11 13.20
CA LEU A 44 7.10 -16.90 13.81
C LEU A 44 8.17 -15.91 14.26
N TRP A 45 9.16 -16.37 15.01
CA TRP A 45 10.17 -15.48 15.59
C TRP A 45 11.03 -14.79 14.54
N ILE A 46 11.47 -15.53 13.52
CA ILE A 46 12.24 -14.94 12.42
C ILE A 46 11.38 -13.99 11.58
N GLY A 47 10.10 -14.32 11.40
CA GLY A 47 9.12 -13.43 10.74
C GLY A 47 8.89 -12.14 11.50
N LEU A 48 8.73 -12.21 12.84
CA LEU A 48 8.56 -11.04 13.70
C LEU A 48 9.79 -10.14 13.69
N LEU A 49 11.00 -10.73 13.81
CA LEU A 49 12.25 -9.95 13.77
C LEU A 49 12.43 -9.25 12.42
N ALA A 50 12.16 -9.94 11.33
CA ALA A 50 12.28 -9.40 10.00
C ALA A 50 11.23 -8.28 9.74
N ALA A 51 9.97 -8.49 10.14
CA ALA A 51 8.93 -7.47 10.05
C ALA A 51 9.21 -6.26 10.95
N LEU A 52 9.78 -6.47 12.14
CA LEU A 52 10.20 -5.40 13.04
C LEU A 52 11.32 -4.57 12.40
N ALA A 53 12.31 -5.20 11.78
CA ALA A 53 13.39 -4.49 11.07
C ALA A 53 12.83 -3.60 9.95
N VAL A 54 11.91 -4.14 9.13
CA VAL A 54 11.22 -3.37 8.08
C VAL A 54 10.40 -2.22 8.68
N PHE A 55 9.65 -2.49 9.75
CA PHE A 55 8.84 -1.48 10.44
C PHE A 55 9.71 -0.35 10.99
N LEU A 56 10.82 -0.65 11.66
CA LEU A 56 11.72 0.36 12.23
C LEU A 56 12.40 1.19 11.14
N THR A 57 12.82 0.56 10.04
CA THR A 57 13.37 1.27 8.88
C THR A 57 12.33 2.21 8.26
N ALA A 58 11.11 1.72 8.05
CA ALA A 58 10.01 2.54 7.54
C ALA A 58 9.61 3.66 8.51
N ALA A 59 9.62 3.40 9.83
CA ALA A 59 9.37 4.41 10.87
C ALA A 59 10.45 5.50 10.88
N PHE A 60 11.71 5.12 10.64
CA PHE A 60 12.78 6.10 10.46
C PHE A 60 12.53 6.99 9.24
N CYS A 61 12.14 6.43 8.10
CA CYS A 61 11.76 7.19 6.91
C CYS A 61 10.56 8.11 7.18
N TRP A 62 9.59 7.65 7.96
CA TRP A 62 8.46 8.48 8.38
C TRP A 62 8.90 9.67 9.25
N ARG A 63 9.79 9.46 10.20
CA ARG A 63 10.35 10.56 11.02
C ARG A 63 11.09 11.60 10.19
N ARG A 64 11.65 11.21 9.05
CA ARG A 64 12.28 12.11 8.08
C ARG A 64 11.27 12.78 7.12
N GLY A 65 9.97 12.45 7.22
CA GLY A 65 8.93 12.97 6.35
C GLY A 65 8.90 12.36 4.94
N TRP A 66 9.62 11.24 4.72
CA TRP A 66 9.69 10.58 3.40
C TRP A 66 8.56 9.59 3.17
N LEU A 67 7.92 9.12 4.22
CA LEU A 67 6.87 8.09 4.16
C LEU A 67 5.67 8.50 5.03
N GLY A 68 4.46 8.07 4.65
CA GLY A 68 3.25 8.23 5.44
C GLY A 68 3.20 7.29 6.64
N GLY A 69 2.66 7.74 7.79
CA GLY A 69 2.56 6.88 8.98
C GLY A 69 1.65 5.66 8.80
N GLY A 70 0.68 5.74 7.86
CA GLY A 70 -0.15 4.62 7.45
C GLY A 70 0.63 3.55 6.70
N ASP A 71 1.52 4.00 5.80
CA ASP A 71 2.36 3.13 4.97
C ASP A 71 3.35 2.32 5.80
N VAL A 72 3.90 2.93 6.86
CA VAL A 72 4.79 2.25 7.83
C VAL A 72 4.11 1.02 8.43
N LYS A 73 2.86 1.19 8.89
CA LYS A 73 2.08 0.10 9.51
C LYS A 73 1.75 -0.99 8.50
N LEU A 74 1.35 -0.59 7.30
CA LEU A 74 1.00 -1.53 6.25
C LEU A 74 2.22 -2.30 5.74
N LEU A 75 3.37 -1.63 5.58
CA LEU A 75 4.61 -2.26 5.13
C LEU A 75 5.14 -3.26 6.17
N GLY A 76 5.09 -2.91 7.46
CA GLY A 76 5.44 -3.84 8.55
C GLY A 76 4.52 -5.06 8.59
N ALA A 77 3.21 -4.87 8.43
CA ALA A 77 2.24 -5.96 8.36
C ALA A 77 2.44 -6.84 7.12
N ALA A 78 2.72 -6.25 5.95
CA ALA A 78 3.03 -6.97 4.72
C ALA A 78 4.33 -7.77 4.84
N ALA A 79 5.36 -7.22 5.50
CA ALA A 79 6.62 -7.91 5.75
C ALA A 79 6.44 -9.13 6.67
N LEU A 80 5.51 -9.09 7.62
CA LEU A 80 5.18 -10.24 8.44
C LEU A 80 4.42 -11.31 7.66
N PHE A 81 3.57 -10.88 6.71
CA PHE A 81 2.80 -11.80 5.87
C PHE A 81 3.67 -12.50 4.80
N VAL A 82 4.67 -11.82 4.26
CA VAL A 82 5.62 -12.37 3.27
C VAL A 82 6.72 -13.16 3.98
N ALA A 83 7.20 -14.26 3.37
CA ALA A 83 8.30 -15.04 3.91
C ALA A 83 9.57 -14.17 4.11
N PRO A 84 10.31 -14.30 5.23
CA PRO A 84 11.46 -13.46 5.54
C PRO A 84 12.51 -13.40 4.41
N ALA A 85 12.77 -14.51 3.75
CA ALA A 85 13.70 -14.57 2.61
C ALA A 85 13.25 -13.73 1.39
N ARG A 86 11.96 -13.41 1.30
CA ARG A 86 11.38 -12.61 0.20
C ARG A 86 11.22 -11.12 0.53
N ILE A 87 11.61 -10.69 1.72
CA ILE A 87 11.51 -9.26 2.11
C ILE A 87 12.29 -8.33 1.17
N PRO A 88 13.51 -8.65 0.71
CA PRO A 88 14.17 -7.81 -0.28
C PRO A 88 13.37 -7.66 -1.57
N ALA A 89 12.74 -8.74 -2.05
CA ALA A 89 11.86 -8.71 -3.21
C ALA A 89 10.61 -7.86 -2.97
N LEU A 90 10.01 -7.93 -1.76
CA LEU A 90 8.89 -7.09 -1.34
C LEU A 90 9.26 -5.61 -1.41
N LEU A 91 10.40 -5.22 -0.83
CA LEU A 91 10.86 -3.84 -0.81
C LEU A 91 11.15 -3.33 -2.22
N LEU A 92 11.83 -4.13 -3.04
CA LEU A 92 12.09 -3.79 -4.44
C LEU A 92 10.80 -3.64 -5.24
N ALA A 93 9.89 -4.61 -5.16
CA ALA A 93 8.61 -4.57 -5.88
C ALA A 93 7.75 -3.37 -5.45
N THR A 94 7.71 -3.08 -4.15
CA THR A 94 7.01 -1.90 -3.61
C THR A 94 7.64 -0.60 -4.12
N SER A 95 8.96 -0.50 -4.15
CA SER A 95 9.68 0.68 -4.64
C SER A 95 9.45 0.89 -6.14
N LEU A 96 9.49 -0.18 -6.93
CA LEU A 96 9.20 -0.12 -8.38
C LEU A 96 7.74 0.26 -8.64
N ALA A 97 6.79 -0.34 -7.93
CA ALA A 97 5.37 0.00 -8.04
C ALA A 97 5.11 1.46 -7.65
N GLY A 98 5.73 1.93 -6.56
CA GLY A 98 5.65 3.32 -6.11
C GLY A 98 6.27 4.30 -7.11
N GLY A 99 7.41 3.96 -7.68
CA GLY A 99 8.07 4.74 -8.73
C GLY A 99 7.23 4.83 -10.00
N ALA A 100 6.67 3.70 -10.46
CA ALA A 100 5.77 3.67 -11.61
C ALA A 100 4.51 4.50 -11.36
N LEU A 101 3.94 4.41 -10.15
CA LEU A 101 2.80 5.22 -9.74
C LEU A 101 3.14 6.71 -9.72
N ALA A 102 4.31 7.09 -9.22
CA ALA A 102 4.78 8.48 -9.21
C ALA A 102 4.94 9.03 -10.64
N LEU A 103 5.55 8.26 -11.54
CA LEU A 103 5.68 8.64 -12.96
C LEU A 103 4.33 8.79 -13.64
N LEU A 104 3.39 7.87 -13.37
CA LEU A 104 2.01 7.97 -13.87
C LEU A 104 1.33 9.25 -13.39
N TYR A 105 1.48 9.60 -12.11
CA TYR A 105 0.89 10.81 -11.54
C TYR A 105 1.50 12.08 -12.13
N LEU A 106 2.80 12.11 -12.36
CA LEU A 106 3.48 13.21 -13.04
C LEU A 106 2.98 13.37 -14.48
N ALA A 107 2.86 12.26 -15.22
CA ALA A 107 2.31 12.28 -16.57
C ALA A 107 0.86 12.77 -16.61
N LEU A 108 0.02 12.30 -15.69
CA LEU A 108 -1.37 12.75 -15.57
C LEU A 108 -1.50 14.22 -15.14
N ALA A 109 -0.56 14.74 -14.34
CA ALA A 109 -0.51 16.15 -13.96
C ALA A 109 -0.22 17.07 -15.15
N ALA A 110 0.54 16.60 -16.14
CA ALA A 110 0.87 17.33 -17.36
C ALA A 110 -0.29 17.41 -18.36
N LEU A 111 -1.30 16.53 -18.25
CA LEU A 111 -2.44 16.49 -19.16
C LEU A 111 -3.48 17.58 -18.82
N PRO A 112 -4.12 18.22 -19.84
CA PRO A 112 -5.20 19.16 -19.63
C PRO A 112 -6.40 18.49 -18.93
N ALA A 113 -7.08 19.25 -18.03
CA ALA A 113 -8.23 18.71 -17.34
C ALA A 113 -9.40 18.51 -18.28
N PRO A 114 -10.06 17.35 -18.25
CA PRO A 114 -11.39 17.26 -18.86
C PRO A 114 -12.36 18.16 -18.10
N THR A 115 -13.22 18.82 -18.87
CA THR A 115 -14.33 19.61 -18.33
C THR A 115 -15.18 18.78 -17.38
N PRO A 116 -15.52 19.28 -16.18
CA PRO A 116 -16.34 18.53 -15.25
C PRO A 116 -17.73 18.28 -15.86
N PRO A 117 -18.23 17.04 -15.89
CA PRO A 117 -19.60 16.78 -16.30
C PRO A 117 -20.55 17.48 -15.31
N ARG A 118 -21.45 18.32 -15.85
CA ARG A 118 -22.50 18.98 -15.09
C ARG A 118 -23.61 17.97 -14.80
N GLY A 119 -23.71 17.49 -13.53
CA GLY A 119 -24.83 16.64 -13.11
C GLY A 119 -24.65 16.05 -11.69
N PRO A 120 -25.74 16.03 -10.88
CA PRO A 120 -25.69 15.61 -9.46
C PRO A 120 -25.63 14.10 -9.24
N LYS A 121 -25.75 13.25 -10.26
CA LYS A 121 -25.81 11.78 -10.14
C LYS A 121 -24.58 11.06 -10.70
N ALA A 122 -23.39 11.42 -10.25
CA ALA A 122 -22.20 10.68 -10.66
C ALA A 122 -22.09 9.35 -9.88
N LYS A 123 -21.98 8.23 -10.62
CA LYS A 123 -21.64 6.90 -10.09
C LYS A 123 -20.35 6.95 -9.25
N LEU A 124 -20.14 6.01 -8.34
CA LEU A 124 -19.03 6.01 -7.37
C LEU A 124 -17.65 6.13 -8.04
N ILE A 125 -17.42 5.36 -9.12
CA ILE A 125 -16.15 5.33 -9.86
C ILE A 125 -15.80 6.70 -10.48
N PRO A 126 -16.67 7.38 -11.24
CA PRO A 126 -16.38 8.73 -11.74
C PRO A 126 -16.12 9.76 -10.64
N ARG A 127 -16.69 9.56 -9.47
CA ARG A 127 -16.50 10.43 -8.29
C ARG A 127 -15.09 10.27 -7.71
N ILE A 128 -14.61 9.03 -7.57
CA ILE A 128 -13.25 8.72 -7.12
C ILE A 128 -12.22 9.25 -8.12
N LEU A 129 -12.38 8.97 -9.43
CA LEU A 129 -11.48 9.44 -10.48
C LEU A 129 -11.39 10.97 -10.55
N ARG A 130 -12.49 11.66 -10.29
CA ARG A 130 -12.54 13.13 -10.25
C ARG A 130 -11.79 13.68 -9.04
N ALA A 131 -11.99 13.08 -7.87
CA ALA A 131 -11.28 13.45 -6.65
C ALA A 131 -9.76 13.23 -6.82
N GLU A 132 -9.38 12.12 -7.49
CA GLU A 132 -7.99 11.78 -7.73
C GLU A 132 -7.31 12.78 -8.69
N ARG A 133 -7.97 13.14 -9.78
CA ARG A 133 -7.47 14.18 -10.70
C ARG A 133 -7.31 15.54 -10.03
N TRP A 134 -8.22 15.90 -9.16
CA TRP A 134 -8.10 17.13 -8.38
C TRP A 134 -6.90 17.10 -7.42
N ARG A 135 -6.65 15.94 -6.78
CA ARG A 135 -5.48 15.71 -5.91
C ARG A 135 -4.17 15.77 -6.68
N ILE A 136 -4.11 15.11 -7.85
CA ILE A 136 -2.93 15.12 -8.73
C ILE A 136 -2.54 16.56 -9.10
N ARG A 137 -3.51 17.40 -9.46
CA ARG A 137 -3.26 18.80 -9.82
C ARG A 137 -2.75 19.66 -8.66
N ARG A 138 -3.12 19.34 -7.44
CA ARG A 138 -2.66 20.02 -6.23
C ARG A 138 -1.39 19.42 -5.63
N HIS A 139 -0.71 18.53 -6.36
CA HIS A 139 0.48 17.81 -5.88
C HIS A 139 0.20 17.12 -4.53
N GLY A 140 -1.01 16.57 -4.37
CA GLY A 140 -1.38 15.81 -3.18
C GLY A 140 -0.52 14.56 -3.00
N PRO A 141 -0.46 13.99 -1.78
CA PRO A 141 0.35 12.80 -1.51
C PRO A 141 -0.08 11.61 -2.38
N LEU A 142 0.88 10.79 -2.80
CA LEU A 142 0.63 9.57 -3.59
C LEU A 142 -0.08 8.51 -2.74
N PRO A 143 -0.95 7.64 -3.33
CA PRO A 143 -1.55 6.49 -2.64
C PRO A 143 -0.49 5.38 -2.50
N TYR A 144 0.49 5.56 -1.62
CA TYR A 144 1.63 4.64 -1.53
C TYR A 144 1.24 3.27 -0.97
N ALA A 145 0.16 3.17 -0.17
CA ALA A 145 -0.36 1.89 0.28
C ALA A 145 -0.84 1.00 -0.88
N SER A 146 -1.28 1.57 -2.01
CA SER A 146 -1.59 0.79 -3.21
C SER A 146 -0.33 0.18 -3.84
N ALA A 147 0.81 0.88 -3.80
CA ALA A 147 2.10 0.36 -4.25
C ALA A 147 2.61 -0.77 -3.33
N ILE A 148 2.44 -0.62 -2.01
CA ILE A 148 2.75 -1.67 -1.03
C ILE A 148 1.91 -2.92 -1.31
N ALA A 149 0.60 -2.75 -1.52
CA ALA A 149 -0.31 -3.85 -1.83
C ALA A 149 0.10 -4.57 -3.13
N ALA A 150 0.39 -3.83 -4.19
CA ALA A 150 0.83 -4.39 -5.47
C ALA A 150 2.17 -5.14 -5.33
N GLY A 151 3.15 -4.56 -4.64
CA GLY A 151 4.46 -5.17 -4.39
C GLY A 151 4.35 -6.44 -3.55
N ALA A 152 3.52 -6.44 -2.51
CA ALA A 152 3.29 -7.60 -1.66
C ALA A 152 2.59 -8.73 -2.44
N VAL A 153 1.54 -8.43 -3.20
CA VAL A 153 0.85 -9.41 -4.05
C VAL A 153 1.82 -10.00 -5.07
N PHE A 154 2.58 -9.18 -5.79
CA PHE A 154 3.58 -9.66 -6.74
C PHE A 154 4.59 -10.62 -6.10
N THR A 155 5.07 -10.28 -4.90
CA THR A 155 6.05 -11.10 -4.17
C THR A 155 5.48 -12.45 -3.70
N LEU A 156 4.18 -12.53 -3.45
CA LEU A 156 3.51 -13.76 -3.02
C LEU A 156 3.36 -14.78 -4.16
N PHE A 157 3.19 -14.30 -5.40
CA PHE A 157 2.97 -15.16 -6.57
C PHE A 157 4.26 -15.49 -7.36
N ARG A 158 5.39 -14.93 -6.96
CA ARG A 158 6.71 -15.22 -7.55
C ARG A 158 7.55 -16.10 -6.64
#